data_c7a1eb3db5d0baf827ad12a59d00be3f
#
_entry.id   c7a1eb3db5d0baf827ad12a59d00be3f
#
_cell.length_a   1.000
_cell.length_b   1.000
_cell.length_c   1.000
_cell.angle_alpha   90.00
_cell.angle_beta   90.00
_cell.angle_gamma   90.00
#
_symmetry.space_group_name_H-M   'P 1'
#
loop_
_entity.id
_entity.type
_entity.pdbx_description
1 polymer ?
#
loop_
_entity_poly.entity_id
_entity_poly.type
_entity_poly.pdbx_seq_one_letter_code
_entity_poly.pdbx_strand_id
1 'polypeptide(L)'
;MFDIYDDFTEIGDYAEIGDCSRIGKWAKIGNYAEIGKSVEIGEWVIIGDYVKIGDKFRCEGLEVVDFFTMSNVDGTGRRIHIYVHTKGITIRAGCFLGTLDEFCNKAEDDGKYLYSTTVRAAAEAFAAEVQRQGKTGGWDK
;
A
#
# COMPACT_ATOMS: atom_id res chain seq x y z
N MET A 1 3.99 -19.19 -9.37
CA MET A 1 5.11 -18.39 -9.86
C MET A 1 4.66 -16.95 -10.11
N PHE A 2 5.50 -16.00 -9.86
CA PHE A 2 5.23 -14.58 -10.11
C PHE A 2 6.02 -14.09 -11.31
N ASP A 3 5.57 -12.99 -11.92
CA ASP A 3 6.23 -12.39 -13.09
C ASP A 3 6.90 -11.07 -12.71
N ILE A 4 8.13 -10.92 -13.14
CA ILE A 4 8.91 -9.68 -13.02
C ILE A 4 9.12 -9.16 -14.45
N TYR A 5 8.62 -7.96 -14.72
CA TYR A 5 8.61 -7.45 -16.10
C TYR A 5 9.89 -6.78 -16.55
N ASP A 6 10.87 -6.62 -15.67
CA ASP A 6 12.11 -5.96 -16.07
C ASP A 6 13.28 -6.36 -15.18
N ASP A 7 14.48 -6.40 -15.79
CA ASP A 7 15.71 -6.73 -15.09
C ASP A 7 16.11 -5.68 -14.04
N PHE A 8 15.53 -4.51 -14.09
CA PHE A 8 15.82 -3.44 -13.13
C PHE A 8 14.94 -3.49 -11.89
N THR A 9 14.06 -4.45 -11.79
CA THR A 9 13.26 -4.68 -10.58
C THR A 9 14.16 -5.27 -9.51
N GLU A 10 14.13 -4.68 -8.33
CA GLU A 10 14.91 -5.15 -7.19
C GLU A 10 14.01 -5.83 -6.18
N ILE A 11 14.39 -7.03 -5.78
CA ILE A 11 13.65 -7.79 -4.75
C ILE A 11 14.59 -8.03 -3.60
N GLY A 12 14.21 -7.56 -2.42
CA GLY A 12 15.02 -7.67 -1.22
C GLY A 12 15.17 -9.10 -0.71
N ASP A 13 16.07 -9.27 0.25
CA ASP A 13 16.35 -10.57 0.84
C ASP A 13 15.13 -11.06 1.62
N TYR A 14 14.83 -12.35 1.47
CA TYR A 14 13.73 -13.01 2.17
C TYR A 14 12.34 -12.43 1.85
N ALA A 15 12.22 -11.64 0.79
CA ALA A 15 10.91 -11.21 0.33
C ALA A 15 10.15 -12.40 -0.24
N GLU A 16 8.86 -12.48 0.09
CA GLU A 16 8.00 -13.55 -0.42
C GLU A 16 6.96 -12.93 -1.36
N ILE A 17 6.89 -13.47 -2.57
CA ILE A 17 5.93 -13.00 -3.58
C ILE A 17 5.07 -14.18 -3.99
N GLY A 18 3.76 -14.05 -3.76
CA GLY A 18 2.80 -15.11 -4.03
C GLY A 18 2.65 -15.39 -5.53
N ASP A 19 2.07 -16.56 -5.82
CA ASP A 19 1.87 -17.01 -7.19
C ASP A 19 0.96 -16.07 -7.98
N CYS A 20 1.24 -15.95 -9.26
CA CYS A 20 0.47 -15.13 -10.20
C CYS A 20 0.55 -13.63 -9.93
N SER A 21 1.46 -13.20 -9.08
CA SER A 21 1.70 -11.77 -8.86
C SER A 21 2.58 -11.20 -9.97
N ARG A 22 2.41 -9.92 -10.27
CA ARG A 22 3.15 -9.20 -11.31
C ARG A 22 3.85 -8.00 -10.70
N ILE A 23 5.15 -7.89 -10.95
CA ILE A 23 5.96 -6.79 -10.44
C ILE A 23 6.47 -5.97 -11.63
N GLY A 24 6.12 -4.70 -11.66
CA GLY A 24 6.48 -3.82 -12.77
C GLY A 24 7.93 -3.40 -12.79
N LYS A 25 8.32 -2.76 -13.88
CA LYS A 25 9.69 -2.28 -14.09
C LYS A 25 10.10 -1.27 -13.04
N TRP A 26 11.35 -1.32 -12.62
CA TRP A 26 11.94 -0.37 -11.68
C TRP A 26 11.30 -0.39 -10.29
N ALA A 27 10.40 -1.33 -10.02
CA ALA A 27 9.83 -1.48 -8.69
C ALA A 27 10.89 -2.01 -7.74
N LYS A 28 10.80 -1.62 -6.48
CA LYS A 28 11.71 -2.11 -5.43
C LYS A 28 10.87 -2.75 -4.33
N ILE A 29 11.19 -3.99 -4.04
CA ILE A 29 10.53 -4.74 -2.97
C ILE A 29 11.54 -4.89 -1.84
N GLY A 30 11.18 -4.42 -0.66
CA GLY A 30 12.08 -4.43 0.49
C GLY A 30 12.32 -5.82 1.08
N ASN A 31 13.26 -5.88 2.02
CA ASN A 31 13.61 -7.11 2.71
C ASN A 31 12.43 -7.58 3.56
N TYR A 32 12.20 -8.89 3.56
CA TYR A 32 11.13 -9.51 4.36
C TYR A 32 9.72 -9.01 4.02
N ALA A 33 9.55 -8.35 2.86
CA ALA A 33 8.22 -7.97 2.41
C ALA A 33 7.42 -9.22 2.05
N GLU A 34 6.13 -9.21 2.31
CA GLU A 34 5.25 -10.30 1.96
C GLU A 34 4.20 -9.81 0.98
N ILE A 35 4.28 -10.30 -0.25
CA ILE A 35 3.33 -9.96 -1.31
C ILE A 35 2.44 -11.17 -1.53
N GLY A 36 1.14 -10.99 -1.41
CA GLY A 36 0.19 -12.08 -1.55
C GLY A 36 0.08 -12.59 -2.98
N LYS A 37 -0.89 -13.46 -3.22
CA LYS A 37 -1.15 -14.07 -4.51
C LYS A 37 -1.94 -13.13 -5.41
N SER A 38 -1.66 -13.16 -6.70
CA SER A 38 -2.39 -12.39 -7.72
C SER A 38 -2.36 -10.88 -7.47
N VAL A 39 -1.27 -10.37 -6.89
CA VAL A 39 -1.04 -8.95 -6.67
C VAL A 39 -0.39 -8.35 -7.90
N GLU A 40 -0.79 -7.15 -8.28
CA GLU A 40 -0.18 -6.42 -9.37
C GLU A 40 0.48 -5.16 -8.84
N ILE A 41 1.79 -5.08 -8.96
CA ILE A 41 2.62 -3.94 -8.55
C ILE A 41 3.11 -3.23 -9.80
N GLY A 42 2.79 -1.97 -9.94
CA GLY A 42 3.16 -1.20 -11.12
C GLY A 42 4.61 -0.75 -11.13
N GLU A 43 4.94 0.01 -12.17
CA GLU A 43 6.29 0.53 -12.36
C GLU A 43 6.65 1.56 -11.29
N TRP A 44 7.91 1.58 -10.89
CA TRP A 44 8.48 2.57 -9.98
C TRP A 44 7.95 2.54 -8.55
N VAL A 45 7.09 1.58 -8.21
CA VAL A 45 6.56 1.45 -6.85
C VAL A 45 7.66 0.95 -5.92
N ILE A 46 7.76 1.55 -4.76
CA ILE A 46 8.71 1.13 -3.73
C ILE A 46 7.94 0.52 -2.57
N ILE A 47 8.19 -0.75 -2.32
CA ILE A 47 7.62 -1.47 -1.18
C ILE A 47 8.70 -1.56 -0.11
N GLY A 48 8.44 -1.00 1.05
CA GLY A 48 9.43 -0.99 2.13
C GLY A 48 9.67 -2.36 2.76
N ASP A 49 10.64 -2.40 3.67
CA ASP A 49 10.93 -3.62 4.41
C ASP A 49 9.76 -4.01 5.30
N TYR A 50 9.49 -5.30 5.39
CA TYR A 50 8.45 -5.88 6.26
C TYR A 50 7.02 -5.48 5.90
N VAL A 51 6.79 -4.85 4.77
CA VAL A 51 5.43 -4.49 4.35
C VAL A 51 4.69 -5.75 3.89
N LYS A 52 3.43 -5.86 4.25
CA LYS A 52 2.58 -6.97 3.85
C LYS A 52 1.47 -6.45 2.93
N ILE A 53 1.38 -7.07 1.76
CA ILE A 53 0.32 -6.79 0.79
C ILE A 53 -0.49 -8.07 0.62
N GLY A 54 -1.78 -8.01 0.90
CA GLY A 54 -2.64 -9.18 0.84
C GLY A 54 -2.96 -9.62 -0.57
N ASP A 55 -3.59 -10.80 -0.67
CA ASP A 55 -3.95 -11.41 -1.94
C ASP A 55 -4.86 -10.51 -2.77
N LYS A 56 -4.68 -10.59 -4.08
CA LYS A 56 -5.56 -9.93 -5.06
C LYS A 56 -5.56 -8.40 -5.00
N PHE A 57 -4.65 -7.80 -4.26
CA PHE A 57 -4.49 -6.36 -4.30
C PHE A 57 -3.97 -5.97 -5.69
N ARG A 58 -4.69 -5.12 -6.36
CA ARG A 58 -4.34 -4.68 -7.71
C ARG A 58 -4.07 -3.20 -7.73
N CYS A 59 -2.92 -2.83 -8.20
CA CYS A 59 -2.59 -1.45 -8.50
C CYS A 59 -3.07 -1.05 -9.90
N GLU A 60 -3.49 -2.01 -10.70
CA GLU A 60 -4.03 -1.80 -12.02
C GLU A 60 -5.40 -1.14 -11.90
N GLY A 61 -5.59 0.01 -12.34
CA GLY A 61 -6.80 0.79 -12.14
C GLY A 61 -6.81 1.55 -10.81
N LEU A 62 -5.95 1.17 -9.88
CA LEU A 62 -5.64 1.93 -8.68
C LEU A 62 -4.14 2.16 -8.72
N GLU A 63 -3.71 3.02 -9.59
CA GLU A 63 -2.29 3.28 -9.79
C GLU A 63 -1.65 3.80 -8.51
N VAL A 64 -1.10 2.89 -7.72
CA VAL A 64 -0.47 3.25 -6.44
C VAL A 64 0.73 4.14 -6.73
N VAL A 65 0.63 5.36 -6.27
CA VAL A 65 1.66 6.38 -6.48
C VAL A 65 2.69 6.32 -5.37
N ASP A 66 2.20 6.15 -4.15
CA ASP A 66 3.06 6.05 -2.97
C ASP A 66 2.26 5.37 -1.85
N PHE A 67 2.94 4.97 -0.79
CA PHE A 67 2.28 4.37 0.36
C PHE A 67 3.13 4.55 1.61
N PHE A 68 2.52 4.38 2.77
CA PHE A 68 3.23 4.30 4.03
C PHE A 68 2.45 3.43 5.00
N THR A 69 3.06 3.09 6.11
CA THR A 69 2.41 2.29 7.15
C THR A 69 2.42 3.04 8.47
N MET A 70 1.37 2.80 9.26
CA MET A 70 1.29 3.24 10.64
C MET A 70 1.14 2.00 11.50
N SER A 71 1.71 2.01 12.70
CA SER A 71 1.53 0.89 13.60
C SER A 71 1.31 1.38 15.02
N ASN A 72 0.61 0.57 15.79
CA ASN A 72 0.39 0.81 17.20
C ASN A 72 -0.36 2.11 17.51
N VAL A 73 -1.26 2.54 16.63
CA VAL A 73 -2.01 3.80 16.80
C VAL A 73 -2.83 3.77 18.08
N ASP A 74 -3.46 2.64 18.40
CA ASP A 74 -4.30 2.48 19.58
C ASP A 74 -3.65 1.64 20.68
N GLY A 75 -2.37 1.34 20.56
CA GLY A 75 -1.64 0.55 21.53
C GLY A 75 -1.75 -0.96 21.36
N THR A 76 -2.47 -1.43 20.34
CA THR A 76 -2.64 -2.88 20.10
C THR A 76 -1.54 -3.49 19.23
N GLY A 77 -0.65 -2.67 18.69
CA GLY A 77 0.39 -3.12 17.78
C GLY A 77 -0.08 -3.34 16.35
N ARG A 78 -1.33 -3.06 16.05
CA ARG A 78 -1.90 -3.26 14.71
C ARG A 78 -1.19 -2.38 13.69
N ARG A 79 -0.88 -2.98 12.53
CA ARG A 79 -0.28 -2.27 11.42
C ARG A 79 -1.36 -1.87 10.42
N ILE A 80 -1.29 -0.62 9.96
CA ILE A 80 -2.22 -0.06 8.99
C ILE A 80 -1.43 0.37 7.77
N HIS A 81 -1.83 -0.12 6.61
CA HIS A 81 -1.18 0.21 5.33
C HIS A 81 -2.04 1.24 4.61
N ILE A 82 -1.41 2.33 4.19
CA ILE A 82 -2.08 3.44 3.52
C ILE A 82 -1.50 3.59 2.12
N TYR A 83 -2.33 3.40 1.10
CA TYR A 83 -1.91 3.46 -0.30
C TYR A 83 -2.53 4.68 -0.95
N VAL A 84 -1.68 5.54 -1.55
CA VAL A 84 -2.13 6.69 -2.31
C VAL A 84 -2.12 6.33 -3.78
N HIS A 85 -3.22 6.53 -4.45
CA HIS A 85 -3.36 6.21 -5.87
C HIS A 85 -4.09 7.36 -6.59
N THR A 86 -4.19 7.25 -7.91
CA THR A 86 -4.75 8.34 -8.72
C THR A 86 -6.21 8.64 -8.42
N LYS A 87 -6.92 7.71 -7.80
CA LYS A 87 -8.35 7.87 -7.48
C LYS A 87 -8.63 8.11 -6.01
N GLY A 88 -7.59 8.22 -5.17
CA GLY A 88 -7.78 8.48 -3.75
C GLY A 88 -6.86 7.68 -2.87
N ILE A 89 -7.37 7.30 -1.72
CA ILE A 89 -6.60 6.61 -0.68
C ILE A 89 -7.30 5.29 -0.34
N THR A 90 -6.53 4.22 -0.33
CA THR A 90 -7.00 2.89 0.09
C THR A 90 -6.30 2.50 1.38
N ILE A 91 -7.05 1.94 2.32
CA ILE A 91 -6.54 1.50 3.63
C ILE A 91 -6.66 -0.02 3.73
N ARG A 92 -5.59 -0.63 4.19
CA ARG A 92 -5.60 -2.04 4.58
C ARG A 92 -5.21 -2.16 6.05
N ALA A 93 -6.07 -2.81 6.84
CA ALA A 93 -5.83 -3.01 8.26
C ALA A 93 -6.40 -4.37 8.66
N GLY A 94 -5.54 -5.35 8.86
CA GLY A 94 -5.97 -6.73 9.11
C GLY A 94 -6.78 -7.26 7.94
N CYS A 95 -8.03 -7.64 8.18
CA CYS A 95 -8.94 -8.12 7.13
C CYS A 95 -9.66 -7.00 6.38
N PHE A 96 -9.51 -5.77 6.84
CA PHE A 96 -10.17 -4.64 6.21
C PHE A 96 -9.39 -4.19 4.97
N LEU A 97 -10.10 -3.89 3.90
CA LEU A 97 -9.56 -3.26 2.70
C LEU A 97 -10.65 -2.36 2.13
N GLY A 98 -10.39 -1.08 2.02
CA GLY A 98 -11.39 -0.14 1.51
C GLY A 98 -10.84 1.27 1.43
N THR A 99 -11.71 2.24 1.14
CA THR A 99 -11.32 3.64 1.06
C THR A 99 -11.05 4.21 2.45
N LEU A 100 -10.39 5.37 2.48
CA LEU A 100 -10.17 6.08 3.74
C LEU A 100 -11.49 6.38 4.45
N ASP A 101 -12.50 6.84 3.70
CA ASP A 101 -13.81 7.13 4.29
C ASP A 101 -14.47 5.88 4.86
N GLU A 102 -14.43 4.76 4.14
CA GLU A 102 -14.97 3.49 4.61
C GLU A 102 -14.26 3.04 5.89
N PHE A 103 -12.94 3.17 5.93
CA PHE A 103 -12.15 2.82 7.11
C PHE A 103 -12.55 3.67 8.31
N CYS A 104 -12.63 4.98 8.12
CA CYS A 104 -12.98 5.90 9.21
C CYS A 104 -14.40 5.69 9.71
N ASN A 105 -15.35 5.46 8.80
CA ASN A 105 -16.73 5.18 9.19
C ASN A 105 -16.82 3.90 10.01
N LYS A 106 -16.12 2.86 9.59
CA LYS A 106 -16.11 1.61 10.36
C LYS A 106 -15.45 1.80 11.72
N ALA A 107 -14.37 2.53 11.80
CA ALA A 107 -13.69 2.81 13.06
C ALA A 107 -14.60 3.59 14.01
N GLU A 108 -15.32 4.59 13.51
CA GLU A 108 -16.26 5.38 14.32
C GLU A 108 -17.44 4.54 14.80
N ASP A 109 -17.98 3.67 13.94
CA ASP A 109 -19.06 2.76 14.33
C ASP A 109 -18.62 1.81 15.44
N ASP A 110 -17.34 1.42 15.43
CA ASP A 110 -16.75 0.55 16.46
C ASP A 110 -16.28 1.32 17.70
N GLY A 111 -16.48 2.64 17.73
CA GLY A 111 -16.03 3.49 18.83
C GLY A 111 -14.53 3.74 18.85
N LYS A 112 -13.83 3.47 17.75
CA LYS A 112 -12.38 3.60 17.67
C LYS A 112 -11.99 4.94 17.03
N TYR A 113 -12.31 6.02 17.73
CA TYR A 113 -12.10 7.37 17.22
C TYR A 113 -10.62 7.74 17.03
N LEU A 114 -9.74 7.10 17.79
CA LEU A 114 -8.31 7.33 17.60
C LEU A 114 -7.86 6.93 16.19
N TYR A 115 -8.38 5.83 15.66
CA TYR A 115 -8.10 5.44 14.29
C TYR A 115 -8.67 6.44 13.29
N SER A 116 -9.95 6.80 13.42
CA SER A 116 -10.56 7.69 12.43
C SER A 116 -9.90 9.07 12.41
N THR A 117 -9.52 9.60 13.56
CA THR A 117 -8.88 10.92 13.65
C THR A 117 -7.43 10.88 13.18
N THR A 118 -6.66 9.95 13.73
CA THR A 118 -5.20 9.92 13.49
C THR A 118 -4.87 9.42 12.08
N VAL A 119 -5.51 8.34 11.65
CA VAL A 119 -5.25 7.78 10.33
C VAL A 119 -5.71 8.74 9.24
N ARG A 120 -6.87 9.36 9.41
CA ARG A 120 -7.35 10.35 8.44
C ARG A 120 -6.37 11.52 8.30
N ALA A 121 -5.94 12.09 9.41
CA ALA A 121 -5.02 13.23 9.39
C ALA A 121 -3.70 12.88 8.70
N ALA A 122 -3.12 11.74 9.05
CA ALA A 122 -1.86 11.30 8.47
C ALA A 122 -2.00 10.96 6.98
N ALA A 123 -3.06 10.25 6.61
CA ALA A 123 -3.28 9.85 5.23
C ALA A 123 -3.51 11.05 4.31
N GLU A 124 -4.32 12.01 4.75
CA GLU A 124 -4.59 13.21 3.97
C GLU A 124 -3.34 14.09 3.82
N ALA A 125 -2.58 14.24 4.89
CA ALA A 125 -1.32 15.00 4.84
C ALA A 125 -0.31 14.35 3.90
N PHE A 126 -0.19 13.03 3.97
CA PHE A 126 0.71 12.28 3.10
C PHE A 126 0.29 12.39 1.64
N ALA A 127 -1.01 12.22 1.35
CA ALA A 127 -1.53 12.32 -0.01
C ALA A 127 -1.33 13.72 -0.59
N ALA A 128 -1.53 14.76 0.21
CA ALA A 128 -1.31 16.14 -0.22
C ALA A 128 0.16 16.37 -0.59
N GLU A 129 1.08 15.84 0.19
CA GLU A 129 2.52 15.98 -0.09
C GLU A 129 2.92 15.19 -1.33
N VAL A 130 2.40 13.99 -1.52
CA VAL A 130 2.63 13.19 -2.72
C VAL A 130 2.18 13.97 -3.96
N GLN A 131 1.00 14.58 -3.90
CA GLN A 131 0.47 15.38 -5.00
C GLN A 131 1.34 16.62 -5.25
N ARG A 132 1.78 17.28 -4.19
CA ARG A 132 2.66 18.46 -4.29
C ARG A 132 3.98 18.11 -4.98
N GLN A 133 4.50 16.91 -4.75
CA GLN A 133 5.74 16.44 -5.37
C GLN A 133 5.55 15.99 -6.83
N GLY A 134 4.32 15.91 -7.30
CA GLY A 134 4.03 15.51 -8.67
C GLY A 134 4.30 14.04 -8.95
N LYS A 135 4.28 13.19 -7.95
CA LYS A 135 4.50 11.75 -8.14
C LYS A 135 3.35 11.10 -8.90
N THR A 136 3.66 10.26 -9.86
CA THR A 136 2.66 9.56 -10.67
C THR A 136 2.77 8.04 -10.59
N GLY A 137 3.72 7.50 -9.83
CA GLY A 137 3.90 6.06 -9.67
C GLY A 137 4.45 5.34 -10.89
N GLY A 138 4.74 6.06 -11.96
CA GLY A 138 5.27 5.44 -13.18
C GLY A 138 4.21 4.87 -14.12
N TRP A 139 2.93 5.11 -13.83
CA TRP A 139 1.84 4.61 -14.68
C TRP A 139 1.50 5.55 -15.83
N ASP A 140 1.78 6.81 -15.69
CA ASP A 140 1.43 7.87 -16.65
C ASP A 140 2.61 8.17 -17.58
N LYS A 141 2.99 7.20 -18.34
CA LYS A 141 4.14 7.34 -19.22
C LYS A 141 3.77 7.51 -20.69
#